data_43e45a53b8f8c4ca1cb0ef9f5026fe7f
#
_entry.id   43e45a53b8f8c4ca1cb0ef9f5026fe7f
#
_cell.length_a   1.000
_cell.length_b   1.000
_cell.length_c   1.000
_cell.angle_alpha   90.00
_cell.angle_beta   90.00
_cell.angle_gamma   90.00
#
_symmetry.space_group_name_H-M   'P 1'
#
loop_
_entity.id
_entity.type
_entity.pdbx_description
1 polymer ?
#
loop_
_entity_poly.entity_id
_entity_poly.type
_entity_poly.pdbx_seq_one_letter_code
_entity_poly.pdbx_strand_id
1 'polypeptide(L)'
;MLLTGVNLLLRFAGTVFGVYLSRRIGEQGLGLLQLTMSVGSLAMIAGIGGIRTAAMYLTAEELGRRGRRGVNRVLSGCLGYSLVCSAAVGGLLWVFAPAIARNWIGNTGIIGALRLFSCFLPITCLCALLTGYFTGENRIGVLAAVEIGEQIFSMGVTVLCLALWAGSDPERACRSVIFGSAMGSLLTLSLLGLLYRRERNPVDASIPIGRRILRAALPLAIADTCKGGLSTLENLMVPKRLALATADPLGAFGRVTGMVFPVLMFPACILFGLSELLIPELARCHCGGGEKRIAYLLHRSLKLSLLYGVCFGGLLFLGGNALCLRLYSNPEAGNLLRLFAPLAPMLYCDAITDAMTKGLGQQHMAVRFNILTNILDVIGLYFLLPVWGLKGYFVSFFLTHALNFFLSLRHLLRITGQDLCAYIPLWTLTCAIASVWLCGKVPEPILSCAAFVPVFFSSLYLTGVLKGEDLRWLRRFTQAK
;
A
#
# COMPACT_ATOMS: atom_id res chain seq x y z
N MET A 1 -10.41 -5.37 15.59
CA MET A 1 -11.05 -4.06 15.74
C MET A 1 -10.04 -2.95 16.02
N LEU A 2 -9.25 -3.00 17.11
CA LEU A 2 -8.29 -1.94 17.47
C LEU A 2 -7.24 -1.68 16.36
N LEU A 3 -6.60 -2.72 15.82
CA LEU A 3 -5.63 -2.62 14.71
C LEU A 3 -6.22 -2.00 13.45
N THR A 4 -7.43 -2.40 13.07
CA THR A 4 -8.10 -1.85 11.89
C THR A 4 -8.38 -0.36 12.06
N GLY A 5 -8.81 0.05 13.28
CA GLY A 5 -9.00 1.46 13.62
C GLY A 5 -7.70 2.27 13.60
N VAL A 6 -6.61 1.71 14.12
CA VAL A 6 -5.27 2.33 14.09
C VAL A 6 -4.77 2.48 12.66
N ASN A 7 -4.84 1.42 11.84
CA ASN A 7 -4.44 1.48 10.45
C ASN A 7 -5.22 2.52 9.65
N LEU A 8 -6.52 2.63 9.90
CA LEU A 8 -7.37 3.65 9.26
C LEU A 8 -6.92 5.07 9.65
N LEU A 9 -6.66 5.29 10.94
CA LEU A 9 -6.21 6.58 11.46
C LEU A 9 -4.84 6.97 10.88
N LEU A 10 -3.89 6.03 10.84
CA LEU A 10 -2.56 6.26 10.25
C LEU A 10 -2.64 6.59 8.76
N ARG A 11 -3.49 5.91 8.00
CA ARG A 11 -3.71 6.20 6.58
C ARG A 11 -4.38 7.56 6.37
N PHE A 12 -5.34 7.92 7.21
CA PHE A 12 -5.95 9.25 7.18
C PHE A 12 -4.90 10.33 7.45
N ALA A 13 -4.12 10.19 8.51
CA ALA A 13 -3.03 11.10 8.84
C ALA A 13 -2.00 11.22 7.70
N GLY A 14 -1.62 10.08 7.09
CA GLY A 14 -0.73 10.02 5.93
C GLY A 14 -1.29 10.77 4.72
N THR A 15 -2.58 10.64 4.44
CA THR A 15 -3.23 11.36 3.32
C THR A 15 -3.27 12.86 3.58
N VAL A 16 -3.65 13.29 4.78
CA VAL A 16 -3.66 14.72 5.17
C VAL A 16 -2.25 15.30 5.07
N PHE A 17 -1.25 14.56 5.53
CA PHE A 17 0.15 14.96 5.43
C PHE A 17 0.63 15.03 3.97
N GLY A 18 0.20 14.10 3.11
CA GLY A 18 0.46 14.14 1.67
C GLY A 18 -0.12 15.38 1.00
N VAL A 19 -1.34 15.80 1.39
CA VAL A 19 -1.94 17.07 0.93
C VAL A 19 -1.12 18.27 1.38
N TYR A 20 -0.67 18.29 2.64
CA TYR A 20 0.20 19.34 3.15
C TYR A 20 1.53 19.42 2.37
N LEU A 21 2.17 18.27 2.15
CA LEU A 21 3.41 18.20 1.34
C LEU A 21 3.19 18.72 -0.08
N SER A 22 2.12 18.27 -0.74
CA SER A 22 1.79 18.70 -2.09
C SER A 22 1.69 20.22 -2.23
N ARG A 23 1.02 20.87 -1.28
CA ARG A 23 0.90 22.33 -1.26
C ARG A 23 2.24 23.04 -1.02
N ARG A 24 3.14 22.41 -0.27
CA ARG A 24 4.42 23.00 0.12
C ARG A 24 5.50 22.86 -0.94
N ILE A 25 5.60 21.69 -1.59
CA ILE A 25 6.70 21.37 -2.52
C ILE A 25 6.27 21.33 -3.99
N GLY A 26 4.96 21.45 -4.25
CA GLY A 26 4.42 21.42 -5.61
C GLY A 26 4.50 20.05 -6.28
N GLU A 27 4.04 19.98 -7.52
CA GLU A 27 3.93 18.73 -8.28
C GLU A 27 5.28 18.13 -8.69
N GLN A 28 6.23 18.96 -9.11
CA GLN A 28 7.59 18.51 -9.45
C GLN A 28 8.35 18.00 -8.21
N GLY A 29 8.20 18.69 -7.08
CA GLY A 29 8.76 18.25 -5.81
C GLY A 29 8.17 16.92 -5.33
N LEU A 30 6.87 16.71 -5.52
CA LEU A 30 6.21 15.42 -5.24
C LEU A 30 6.75 14.32 -6.15
N GLY A 31 6.90 14.59 -7.45
CA GLY A 31 7.46 13.62 -8.40
C GLY A 31 8.88 13.21 -7.99
N LEU A 32 9.72 14.17 -7.63
CA LEU A 32 11.08 13.92 -7.16
C LEU A 32 11.10 13.12 -5.85
N LEU A 33 10.21 13.46 -4.91
CA LEU A 33 10.04 12.71 -3.66
C LEU A 33 9.62 11.26 -3.91
N GLN A 34 8.64 11.04 -4.78
CA GLN A 34 8.17 9.68 -5.10
C GLN A 34 9.26 8.81 -5.75
N LEU A 35 10.07 9.38 -6.66
CA LEU A 35 11.21 8.66 -7.24
C LEU A 35 12.27 8.32 -6.18
N THR A 36 12.59 9.27 -5.32
CA THR A 36 13.55 9.07 -4.23
C THR A 36 13.06 8.00 -3.26
N MET A 37 11.77 8.04 -2.89
CA MET A 37 11.13 7.06 -2.02
C MET A 37 11.03 5.68 -2.66
N SER A 38 10.87 5.58 -4.00
CA SER A 38 10.88 4.30 -4.72
C SER A 38 12.23 3.61 -4.60
N VAL A 39 13.32 4.34 -4.81
CA VAL A 39 14.68 3.81 -4.61
C VAL A 39 14.93 3.45 -3.14
N GLY A 40 14.50 4.33 -2.23
CA GLY A 40 14.61 4.10 -0.79
C GLY A 40 13.84 2.87 -0.32
N SER A 41 12.62 2.68 -0.82
CA SER A 41 11.78 1.51 -0.48
C SER A 41 12.38 0.20 -0.98
N LEU A 42 12.96 0.18 -2.18
CA LEU A 42 13.71 -0.98 -2.68
C LEU A 42 14.91 -1.31 -1.77
N ALA A 43 15.69 -0.30 -1.41
CA ALA A 43 16.82 -0.48 -0.51
C ALA A 43 16.37 -0.97 0.88
N MET A 44 15.24 -0.46 1.38
CA MET A 44 14.64 -0.91 2.64
C MET A 44 14.17 -2.37 2.56
N ILE A 45 13.46 -2.76 1.51
CA ILE A 45 13.00 -4.14 1.30
C ILE A 45 14.19 -5.10 1.22
N ALA A 46 15.20 -4.76 0.43
CA ALA A 46 16.41 -5.56 0.29
C ALA A 46 17.24 -5.61 1.60
N GLY A 47 17.33 -4.49 2.33
CA GLY A 47 18.04 -4.39 3.60
C GLY A 47 17.35 -5.14 4.74
N ILE A 48 16.01 -5.11 4.80
CA ILE A 48 15.22 -5.92 5.75
C ILE A 48 15.41 -7.41 5.45
N GLY A 49 15.56 -7.78 4.17
CA GLY A 49 15.93 -9.13 3.76
C GLY A 49 15.04 -10.22 4.34
N GLY A 50 13.72 -10.01 4.42
CA GLY A 50 12.75 -10.95 4.96
C GLY A 50 12.82 -11.17 6.48
N ILE A 51 13.70 -10.43 7.20
CA ILE A 51 13.96 -10.67 8.63
C ILE A 51 12.75 -10.39 9.52
N ARG A 52 11.90 -9.44 9.17
CA ARG A 52 10.67 -9.12 9.93
C ARG A 52 9.78 -10.37 10.08
N THR A 53 9.49 -11.02 8.96
CA THR A 53 8.65 -12.23 8.92
C THR A 53 9.36 -13.43 9.52
N ALA A 54 10.66 -13.60 9.26
CA ALA A 54 11.47 -14.66 9.83
C ALA A 54 11.55 -14.54 11.36
N ALA A 55 11.79 -13.33 11.89
CA ALA A 55 11.82 -13.09 13.34
C ALA A 55 10.47 -13.36 13.99
N MET A 56 9.37 -12.93 13.37
CA MET A 56 8.01 -13.23 13.84
C MET A 56 7.78 -14.74 13.95
N TYR A 57 8.05 -15.49 12.88
CA TYR A 57 7.85 -16.93 12.82
C TYR A 57 8.74 -17.67 13.83
N LEU A 58 10.05 -17.39 13.83
CA LEU A 58 11.02 -18.06 14.71
C LEU A 58 10.78 -17.73 16.19
N THR A 59 10.35 -16.51 16.50
CA THR A 59 9.98 -16.12 17.87
C THR A 59 8.76 -16.90 18.34
N ALA A 60 7.70 -16.98 17.54
CA ALA A 60 6.51 -17.74 17.87
C ALA A 60 6.81 -19.24 18.02
N GLU A 61 7.65 -19.81 17.16
CA GLU A 61 8.09 -21.21 17.23
C GLU A 61 8.87 -21.50 18.51
N GLU A 62 9.85 -20.66 18.88
CA GLU A 62 10.66 -20.87 20.10
C GLU A 62 9.85 -20.63 21.37
N LEU A 63 8.92 -19.70 21.38
CA LEU A 63 7.99 -19.50 22.51
C LEU A 63 7.17 -20.77 22.78
N GLY A 64 6.69 -21.43 21.71
CA GLY A 64 5.95 -22.70 21.84
C GLY A 64 6.80 -23.89 22.25
N ARG A 65 8.09 -23.91 21.87
CA ARG A 65 8.98 -25.07 22.13
C ARG A 65 9.76 -24.97 23.44
N ARG A 66 10.35 -23.81 23.73
CA ARG A 66 11.36 -23.62 24.81
C ARG A 66 11.12 -22.40 25.69
N GLY A 67 10.04 -21.68 25.45
CA GLY A 67 9.75 -20.45 26.16
C GLY A 67 10.74 -19.32 25.81
N ARG A 68 10.81 -18.31 26.68
CA ARG A 68 11.58 -17.07 26.43
C ARG A 68 13.10 -17.24 26.28
N ARG A 69 13.70 -18.32 26.80
CA ARG A 69 15.16 -18.54 26.74
C ARG A 69 15.66 -18.78 25.32
N GLY A 70 14.89 -19.50 24.47
CA GLY A 70 15.21 -19.73 23.07
C GLY A 70 15.09 -18.47 22.22
N VAL A 71 14.14 -17.60 22.55
CA VAL A 71 13.82 -16.39 21.78
C VAL A 71 14.99 -15.40 21.73
N ASN A 72 15.69 -15.17 22.85
CA ASN A 72 16.83 -14.25 22.87
C ASN A 72 17.97 -14.69 21.95
N ARG A 73 18.18 -16.00 21.81
CA ARG A 73 19.17 -16.54 20.88
C ARG A 73 18.77 -16.32 19.42
N VAL A 74 17.49 -16.57 19.10
CA VAL A 74 16.95 -16.27 17.76
C VAL A 74 17.13 -14.80 17.43
N LEU A 75 16.77 -13.92 18.36
CA LEU A 75 16.85 -12.48 18.11
C LEU A 75 18.30 -12.01 17.93
N SER A 76 19.25 -12.54 18.69
CA SER A 76 20.68 -12.22 18.51
C SER A 76 21.21 -12.65 17.14
N GLY A 77 20.81 -13.82 16.64
CA GLY A 77 21.14 -14.27 15.29
C GLY A 77 20.49 -13.44 14.18
N CYS A 78 19.22 -13.11 14.37
CA CYS A 78 18.49 -12.22 13.45
C CYS A 78 19.09 -10.81 13.42
N LEU A 79 19.60 -10.31 14.56
CA LEU A 79 20.29 -9.03 14.64
C LEU A 79 21.58 -9.03 13.80
N GLY A 80 22.40 -10.07 13.92
CA GLY A 80 23.60 -10.21 13.07
C GLY A 80 23.28 -10.24 11.58
N TYR A 81 22.27 -11.03 11.17
CA TYR A 81 21.79 -11.07 9.80
C TYR A 81 21.31 -9.70 9.33
N SER A 82 20.46 -9.03 10.12
CA SER A 82 19.91 -7.72 9.78
C SER A 82 20.98 -6.65 9.61
N LEU A 83 21.99 -6.62 10.49
CA LEU A 83 23.11 -5.67 10.41
C LEU A 83 23.96 -5.92 9.16
N VAL A 84 24.26 -7.17 8.82
CA VAL A 84 25.03 -7.50 7.63
C VAL A 84 24.28 -7.10 6.36
N CYS A 85 22.99 -7.49 6.23
CA CYS A 85 22.19 -7.16 5.06
C CYS A 85 22.00 -5.65 4.91
N SER A 86 21.66 -4.95 6.00
CA SER A 86 21.43 -3.50 5.95
C SER A 86 22.70 -2.71 5.68
N ALA A 87 23.85 -3.13 6.23
CA ALA A 87 25.14 -2.49 5.95
C ALA A 87 25.57 -2.72 4.50
N ALA A 88 25.38 -3.94 3.96
CA ALA A 88 25.69 -4.24 2.56
C ALA A 88 24.82 -3.41 1.60
N VAL A 89 23.50 -3.42 1.79
CA VAL A 89 22.58 -2.66 0.93
C VAL A 89 22.76 -1.15 1.12
N GLY A 90 22.95 -0.69 2.35
CA GLY A 90 23.24 0.71 2.65
C GLY A 90 24.54 1.18 2.01
N GLY A 91 25.61 0.38 2.12
CA GLY A 91 26.89 0.67 1.46
C GLY A 91 26.77 0.72 -0.08
N LEU A 92 26.03 -0.22 -0.68
CA LEU A 92 25.72 -0.19 -2.10
C LEU A 92 24.95 1.08 -2.49
N LEU A 93 23.89 1.43 -1.74
CA LEU A 93 23.12 2.64 -2.01
C LEU A 93 23.98 3.90 -1.87
N TRP A 94 24.87 3.97 -0.87
CA TRP A 94 25.78 5.10 -0.68
C TRP A 94 26.74 5.28 -1.87
N VAL A 95 27.36 4.20 -2.32
CA VAL A 95 28.31 4.21 -3.44
C VAL A 95 27.61 4.52 -4.76
N PHE A 96 26.45 3.91 -5.01
CA PHE A 96 25.72 4.07 -6.27
C PHE A 96 24.76 5.28 -6.27
N ALA A 97 24.60 6.00 -5.15
CA ALA A 97 23.72 7.19 -5.07
C ALA A 97 24.00 8.22 -6.19
N PRO A 98 25.25 8.58 -6.56
CA PRO A 98 25.49 9.51 -7.65
C PRO A 98 25.07 8.95 -9.02
N ALA A 99 25.27 7.67 -9.27
CA ALA A 99 24.87 7.02 -10.52
C ALA A 99 23.34 6.93 -10.65
N ILE A 100 22.66 6.57 -9.56
CA ILE A 100 21.19 6.52 -9.49
C ILE A 100 20.62 7.93 -9.71
N ALA A 101 21.15 8.94 -9.01
CA ALA A 101 20.67 10.31 -9.13
C ALA A 101 20.84 10.86 -10.57
N ARG A 102 21.99 10.65 -11.21
CA ARG A 102 22.26 11.14 -12.57
C ARG A 102 21.51 10.35 -13.64
N ASN A 103 21.66 9.01 -13.62
CA ASN A 103 21.25 8.19 -14.76
C ASN A 103 19.79 7.74 -14.67
N TRP A 104 19.26 7.62 -13.44
CA TRP A 104 17.92 7.05 -13.22
C TRP A 104 16.89 8.12 -12.88
N ILE A 105 17.22 9.06 -12.00
CA ILE A 105 16.27 10.10 -11.58
C ILE A 105 16.44 11.39 -12.41
N GLY A 106 17.68 11.65 -12.88
CA GLY A 106 17.97 12.85 -13.68
C GLY A 106 18.16 14.12 -12.84
N ASN A 107 18.31 14.00 -11.51
CA ASN A 107 18.54 15.12 -10.62
C ASN A 107 19.66 14.81 -9.61
N THR A 108 20.76 15.58 -9.67
CA THR A 108 21.94 15.38 -8.81
C THR A 108 21.75 15.90 -7.40
N GLY A 109 20.83 16.83 -7.16
CA GLY A 109 20.57 17.42 -5.83
C GLY A 109 20.05 16.43 -4.80
N ILE A 110 19.46 15.30 -5.26
CA ILE A 110 18.95 14.24 -4.37
C ILE A 110 20.02 13.28 -3.88
N ILE A 111 21.29 13.38 -4.33
CA ILE A 111 22.40 12.50 -3.85
C ILE A 111 22.46 12.56 -2.31
N GLY A 112 22.35 13.77 -1.73
CA GLY A 112 22.34 13.93 -0.28
C GLY A 112 21.14 13.23 0.41
N ALA A 113 19.98 13.21 -0.23
CA ALA A 113 18.78 12.52 0.27
C ALA A 113 18.96 11.00 0.25
N LEU A 114 19.52 10.42 -0.84
CA LEU A 114 19.80 9.00 -0.96
C LEU A 114 20.90 8.54 0.01
N ARG A 115 21.95 9.34 0.20
CA ARG A 115 23.00 9.06 1.19
C ARG A 115 22.46 9.12 2.62
N LEU A 116 21.61 10.11 2.93
CA LEU A 116 20.95 10.18 4.22
C LEU A 116 20.11 8.93 4.47
N PHE A 117 19.33 8.50 3.48
CA PHE A 117 18.54 7.26 3.56
C PHE A 117 19.43 6.03 3.83
N SER A 118 20.56 5.92 3.12
CA SER A 118 21.55 4.87 3.31
C SER A 118 22.10 4.79 4.75
N CYS A 119 22.40 5.94 5.38
CA CYS A 119 22.89 5.99 6.75
C CYS A 119 21.85 5.49 7.77
N PHE A 120 20.57 5.75 7.53
CA PHE A 120 19.48 5.35 8.44
C PHE A 120 18.91 3.97 8.15
N LEU A 121 19.29 3.34 7.04
CA LEU A 121 18.82 2.01 6.65
C LEU A 121 19.05 0.94 7.74
N PRO A 122 20.19 0.84 8.42
CA PRO A 122 20.39 -0.12 9.50
C PRO A 122 19.39 0.07 10.66
N ILE A 123 19.07 1.32 11.00
CA ILE A 123 18.11 1.65 12.05
C ILE A 123 16.71 1.14 11.68
N THR A 124 16.26 1.41 10.46
CA THR A 124 14.97 0.95 9.95
C THR A 124 14.88 -0.58 9.92
N CYS A 125 15.98 -1.26 9.53
CA CYS A 125 16.04 -2.72 9.52
C CYS A 125 15.98 -3.32 10.95
N LEU A 126 16.59 -2.67 11.92
CA LEU A 126 16.49 -3.06 13.34
C LEU A 126 15.07 -2.85 13.89
N CYS A 127 14.39 -1.76 13.50
CA CYS A 127 12.97 -1.56 13.81
C CYS A 127 12.12 -2.70 13.25
N ALA A 128 12.34 -3.09 11.99
CA ALA A 128 11.62 -4.20 11.37
C ALA A 128 11.85 -5.53 12.10
N LEU A 129 13.08 -5.79 12.55
CA LEU A 129 13.41 -6.96 13.36
C LEU A 129 12.62 -6.97 14.69
N LEU A 130 12.65 -5.86 15.45
CA LEU A 130 11.93 -5.76 16.73
C LEU A 130 10.41 -5.81 16.53
N THR A 131 9.88 -5.20 15.48
CA THR A 131 8.47 -5.32 15.11
C THR A 131 8.08 -6.77 14.85
N GLY A 132 8.92 -7.54 14.14
CA GLY A 132 8.74 -8.98 13.94
C GLY A 132 8.74 -9.74 15.26
N TYR A 133 9.66 -9.45 16.17
CA TYR A 133 9.73 -10.05 17.51
C TYR A 133 8.45 -9.80 18.32
N PHE A 134 8.04 -8.55 18.49
CA PHE A 134 6.82 -8.21 19.26
C PHE A 134 5.53 -8.73 18.61
N THR A 135 5.50 -8.85 17.29
CA THR A 135 4.40 -9.52 16.57
C THR A 135 4.36 -11.00 16.90
N GLY A 136 5.52 -11.66 16.91
CA GLY A 136 5.65 -13.09 17.30
C GLY A 136 5.25 -13.36 18.76
N GLU A 137 5.44 -12.40 19.67
CA GLU A 137 4.93 -12.42 21.05
C GLU A 137 3.44 -12.07 21.18
N ASN A 138 2.75 -11.76 20.06
CA ASN A 138 1.35 -11.32 20.04
C ASN A 138 1.08 -10.02 20.83
N ARG A 139 2.07 -9.13 20.92
CA ARG A 139 1.98 -7.82 21.61
C ARG A 139 1.58 -6.68 20.67
N ILE A 140 0.51 -6.91 19.97
CA ILE A 140 0.04 -6.06 18.88
C ILE A 140 -0.37 -4.65 19.37
N GLY A 141 -0.91 -4.55 20.59
CA GLY A 141 -1.30 -3.25 21.15
C GLY A 141 -0.12 -2.31 21.39
N VAL A 142 1.03 -2.87 21.81
CA VAL A 142 2.28 -2.11 22.00
C VAL A 142 2.79 -1.59 20.65
N LEU A 143 2.80 -2.46 19.64
CA LEU A 143 3.22 -2.06 18.29
C LEU A 143 2.34 -0.95 17.72
N ALA A 144 1.03 -1.07 17.84
CA ALA A 144 0.08 -0.05 17.38
C ALA A 144 0.34 1.31 18.04
N ALA A 145 0.59 1.33 19.36
CA ALA A 145 0.91 2.57 20.08
C ALA A 145 2.23 3.19 19.61
N VAL A 146 3.26 2.37 19.40
CA VAL A 146 4.57 2.83 18.90
C VAL A 146 4.46 3.34 17.46
N GLU A 147 3.72 2.65 16.57
CA GLU A 147 3.50 3.08 15.19
C GLU A 147 2.76 4.43 15.10
N ILE A 148 1.74 4.66 15.96
CA ILE A 148 1.07 5.96 16.05
C ILE A 148 2.07 7.04 16.50
N GLY A 149 2.84 6.78 17.54
CA GLY A 149 3.85 7.71 18.06
C GLY A 149 4.91 8.03 17.02
N GLU A 150 5.42 7.03 16.30
CA GLU A 150 6.36 7.18 15.19
C GLU A 150 5.80 8.10 14.10
N GLN A 151 4.58 7.83 13.65
CA GLN A 151 3.94 8.58 12.57
C GLN A 151 3.78 10.06 12.93
N ILE A 152 3.23 10.35 14.12
CA ILE A 152 3.04 11.72 14.60
C ILE A 152 4.39 12.44 14.75
N PHE A 153 5.37 11.78 15.35
CA PHE A 153 6.69 12.35 15.57
C PHE A 153 7.42 12.60 14.24
N SER A 154 7.42 11.64 13.33
CA SER A 154 8.02 11.76 11.99
C SER A 154 7.41 12.92 11.19
N MET A 155 6.07 13.04 11.19
CA MET A 155 5.37 14.15 10.54
C MET A 155 5.72 15.49 11.19
N GLY A 156 5.74 15.56 12.52
CA GLY A 156 6.11 16.78 13.25
C GLY A 156 7.54 17.24 12.94
N VAL A 157 8.50 16.33 12.96
CA VAL A 157 9.90 16.63 12.58
C VAL A 157 9.99 17.07 11.12
N THR A 158 9.28 16.39 10.22
CA THR A 158 9.27 16.77 8.79
C THR A 158 8.72 18.19 8.60
N VAL A 159 7.59 18.52 9.24
CA VAL A 159 7.00 19.88 9.16
C VAL A 159 7.96 20.91 9.69
N LEU A 160 8.62 20.64 10.82
CA LEU A 160 9.61 21.54 11.41
C LEU A 160 10.81 21.75 10.46
N CYS A 161 11.36 20.67 9.89
CA CYS A 161 12.47 20.77 8.94
C CYS A 161 12.07 21.52 7.66
N LEU A 162 10.86 21.28 7.15
CA LEU A 162 10.33 22.00 5.99
C LEU A 162 10.17 23.51 6.28
N ALA A 163 9.74 23.86 7.49
CA ALA A 163 9.59 25.26 7.90
C ALA A 163 10.94 25.99 8.07
N LEU A 164 11.94 25.29 8.64
CA LEU A 164 13.22 25.91 8.99
C LEU A 164 14.26 25.86 7.86
N TRP A 165 14.29 24.79 7.04
CA TRP A 165 15.43 24.53 6.14
C TRP A 165 15.06 24.42 4.66
N ALA A 166 13.85 23.97 4.34
CA ALA A 166 13.56 23.63 2.95
C ALA A 166 13.17 24.85 2.09
N GLY A 167 12.51 25.86 2.69
CA GLY A 167 11.94 26.95 1.88
C GLY A 167 11.01 26.42 0.78
N SER A 168 11.30 26.77 -0.48
CA SER A 168 10.61 26.26 -1.68
C SER A 168 11.46 25.28 -2.49
N ASP A 169 12.62 24.83 -1.99
CA ASP A 169 13.54 23.95 -2.69
C ASP A 169 13.09 22.49 -2.59
N PRO A 170 12.73 21.82 -3.73
CA PRO A 170 12.26 20.42 -3.72
C PRO A 170 13.29 19.42 -3.20
N GLU A 171 14.59 19.69 -3.41
CA GLU A 171 15.66 18.77 -2.99
C GLU A 171 15.85 18.79 -1.48
N ARG A 172 15.79 19.98 -0.88
CA ARG A 172 15.83 20.14 0.58
C ARG A 172 14.57 19.57 1.22
N ALA A 173 13.43 19.70 0.54
CA ALA A 173 12.18 19.11 1.02
C ALA A 173 12.26 17.57 1.03
N CYS A 174 12.82 16.94 -0.01
CA CYS A 174 13.07 15.50 -0.01
C CYS A 174 13.96 15.06 1.16
N ARG A 175 15.05 15.81 1.42
CA ARG A 175 15.93 15.54 2.58
C ARG A 175 15.17 15.67 3.90
N SER A 176 14.32 16.69 4.05
CA SER A 176 13.52 16.91 5.26
C SER A 176 12.54 15.77 5.53
N VAL A 177 11.88 15.24 4.50
CA VAL A 177 10.96 14.10 4.63
C VAL A 177 11.72 12.81 5.04
N ILE A 178 12.86 12.55 4.42
CA ILE A 178 13.69 11.37 4.75
C ILE A 178 14.26 11.52 6.17
N PHE A 179 14.71 12.71 6.55
CA PHE A 179 15.19 12.97 7.91
C PHE A 179 14.10 12.79 8.96
N GLY A 180 12.88 13.30 8.71
CA GLY A 180 11.75 13.10 9.61
C GLY A 180 11.39 11.61 9.79
N SER A 181 11.37 10.85 8.70
CA SER A 181 11.16 9.40 8.74
C SER A 181 12.28 8.69 9.51
N ALA A 182 13.53 9.11 9.32
CA ALA A 182 14.67 8.55 10.04
C ALA A 182 14.60 8.82 11.56
N MET A 183 14.17 10.01 11.95
CA MET A 183 13.96 10.35 13.37
C MET A 183 12.79 9.54 13.96
N GLY A 184 11.71 9.32 13.19
CA GLY A 184 10.64 8.41 13.59
C GLY A 184 11.16 7.00 13.87
N SER A 185 11.96 6.46 12.95
CA SER A 185 12.57 5.13 13.12
C SER A 185 13.52 5.06 14.34
N LEU A 186 14.27 6.13 14.63
CA LEU A 186 15.07 6.22 15.86
C LEU A 186 14.20 6.17 17.13
N LEU A 187 13.08 6.87 17.14
CA LEU A 187 12.12 6.83 18.24
C LEU A 187 11.59 5.40 18.44
N THR A 188 11.15 4.75 17.35
CA THR A 188 10.67 3.37 17.37
C THR A 188 11.73 2.41 17.88
N LEU A 189 12.98 2.51 17.38
CA LEU A 189 14.08 1.68 17.84
C LEU A 189 14.34 1.87 19.34
N SER A 190 14.31 3.11 19.80
CA SER A 190 14.52 3.46 21.21
C SER A 190 13.42 2.86 22.10
N LEU A 191 12.15 3.04 21.74
CA LEU A 191 11.00 2.55 22.49
C LEU A 191 10.97 1.01 22.52
N LEU A 192 11.02 0.36 21.36
CA LEU A 192 11.01 -1.11 21.27
C LEU A 192 12.27 -1.72 21.88
N GLY A 193 13.42 -1.08 21.72
CA GLY A 193 14.69 -1.51 22.31
C GLY A 193 14.68 -1.44 23.85
N LEU A 194 14.12 -0.38 24.41
CA LEU A 194 13.95 -0.26 25.87
C LEU A 194 12.99 -1.31 26.44
N LEU A 195 11.86 -1.55 25.75
CA LEU A 195 10.91 -2.59 26.13
C LEU A 195 11.56 -3.97 26.08
N TYR A 196 12.32 -4.25 25.02
CA TYR A 196 13.05 -5.52 24.90
C TYR A 196 14.12 -5.69 26.00
N ARG A 197 14.90 -4.63 26.30
CA ARG A 197 15.94 -4.70 27.35
C ARG A 197 15.38 -5.02 28.74
N ARG A 198 14.19 -4.54 29.07
CA ARG A 198 13.53 -4.82 30.36
C ARG A 198 13.14 -6.28 30.53
N GLU A 199 12.96 -7.01 29.42
CA GLU A 199 12.46 -8.38 29.40
C GLU A 199 13.52 -9.41 29.01
N ARG A 200 14.77 -8.97 28.81
CA ARG A 200 15.87 -9.83 28.35
C ARG A 200 16.26 -10.86 29.40
N ASN A 201 16.13 -12.15 29.05
CA ASN A 201 16.63 -13.28 29.82
C ASN A 201 18.03 -13.72 29.31
N PRO A 202 18.79 -14.52 30.12
CA PRO A 202 20.09 -15.06 29.67
C PRO A 202 19.95 -15.87 28.38
N VAL A 203 20.97 -15.75 27.51
CA VAL A 203 21.00 -16.40 26.20
C VAL A 203 21.51 -17.82 26.32
N ASP A 204 20.75 -18.80 25.83
CA ASP A 204 21.21 -20.19 25.74
C ASP A 204 22.09 -20.35 24.45
N ALA A 205 23.38 -20.64 24.65
CA ALA A 205 24.38 -20.67 23.58
C ALA A 205 24.36 -21.93 22.70
N SER A 206 23.56 -22.96 23.07
CA SER A 206 23.65 -24.31 22.48
C SER A 206 22.99 -24.51 21.10
N ILE A 207 22.35 -23.50 20.51
CA ILE A 207 21.52 -23.69 19.30
C ILE A 207 22.19 -23.11 18.04
N PRO A 208 22.41 -23.89 16.98
CA PRO A 208 22.88 -23.39 15.67
C PRO A 208 21.72 -22.74 14.91
N ILE A 209 21.64 -21.39 14.94
CA ILE A 209 20.47 -20.64 14.44
C ILE A 209 20.67 -20.13 13.02
N GLY A 210 21.91 -19.92 12.57
CA GLY A 210 22.20 -19.28 11.28
C GLY A 210 21.50 -19.92 10.08
N ARG A 211 21.52 -21.26 9.97
CA ARG A 211 20.83 -21.99 8.89
C ARG A 211 19.30 -21.86 8.95
N ARG A 212 18.73 -21.79 10.17
CA ARG A 212 17.26 -21.62 10.33
C ARG A 212 16.84 -20.23 9.89
N ILE A 213 17.59 -19.20 10.26
CA ILE A 213 17.34 -17.81 9.84
C ILE A 213 17.43 -17.70 8.32
N LEU A 214 18.52 -18.20 7.71
CA LEU A 214 18.68 -18.17 6.26
C LEU A 214 17.56 -18.90 5.52
N ARG A 215 17.16 -20.08 5.97
CA ARG A 215 16.05 -20.82 5.36
C ARG A 215 14.70 -20.10 5.48
N ALA A 216 14.48 -19.36 6.55
CA ALA A 216 13.24 -18.61 6.75
C ALA A 216 13.26 -17.25 6.02
N ALA A 217 14.37 -16.50 6.10
CA ALA A 217 14.48 -15.14 5.59
C ALA A 217 14.78 -15.06 4.09
N LEU A 218 15.73 -15.88 3.58
CA LEU A 218 16.25 -15.74 2.22
C LEU A 218 15.20 -15.90 1.11
N PRO A 219 14.30 -16.89 1.13
CA PRO A 219 13.26 -16.99 0.10
C PRO A 219 12.33 -15.78 0.08
N LEU A 220 11.98 -15.25 1.27
CA LEU A 220 11.16 -14.05 1.40
C LEU A 220 11.92 -12.81 0.91
N ALA A 221 13.21 -12.69 1.26
CA ALA A 221 14.07 -11.61 0.81
C ALA A 221 14.14 -11.52 -0.72
N ILE A 222 14.35 -12.66 -1.38
CA ILE A 222 14.42 -12.73 -2.85
C ILE A 222 13.06 -12.33 -3.45
N ALA A 223 11.98 -12.91 -2.99
CA ALA A 223 10.65 -12.65 -3.52
C ALA A 223 10.25 -11.17 -3.36
N ASP A 224 10.43 -10.60 -2.16
CA ASP A 224 10.09 -9.22 -1.87
C ASP A 224 11.01 -8.24 -2.62
N THR A 225 12.31 -8.53 -2.72
CA THR A 225 13.27 -7.69 -3.46
C THR A 225 12.99 -7.72 -4.96
N CYS A 226 12.65 -8.86 -5.55
CA CYS A 226 12.25 -8.95 -6.95
C CYS A 226 10.99 -8.13 -7.22
N LYS A 227 9.98 -8.25 -6.38
CA LYS A 227 8.74 -7.47 -6.49
C LYS A 227 9.00 -5.97 -6.32
N GLY A 228 9.75 -5.59 -5.28
CA GLY A 228 10.11 -4.19 -5.04
C GLY A 228 10.99 -3.61 -6.15
N GLY A 229 11.91 -4.40 -6.70
CA GLY A 229 12.75 -4.02 -7.83
C GLY A 229 11.93 -3.72 -9.08
N LEU A 230 10.95 -4.56 -9.38
CA LEU A 230 10.06 -4.38 -10.53
C LEU A 230 9.21 -3.10 -10.39
N SER A 231 8.63 -2.86 -9.22
CA SER A 231 7.89 -1.63 -8.94
C SER A 231 8.78 -0.37 -8.96
N THR A 232 10.01 -0.46 -8.48
CA THR A 232 10.97 0.65 -8.55
C THR A 232 11.38 0.94 -9.99
N LEU A 233 11.62 -0.10 -10.80
CA LEU A 233 11.92 0.02 -12.22
C LEU A 233 10.78 0.73 -12.96
N GLU A 234 9.54 0.33 -12.70
CA GLU A 234 8.33 0.96 -13.22
C GLU A 234 8.32 2.46 -12.89
N ASN A 235 8.41 2.83 -11.62
CA ASN A 235 8.38 4.23 -11.18
C ASN A 235 9.50 5.08 -11.79
N LEU A 236 10.72 4.54 -11.92
CA LEU A 236 11.86 5.25 -12.50
C LEU A 236 11.76 5.37 -14.03
N MET A 237 11.10 4.41 -14.68
CA MET A 237 10.92 4.41 -16.13
C MET A 237 9.85 5.43 -16.56
N VAL A 238 8.79 5.61 -15.77
CA VAL A 238 7.64 6.45 -16.12
C VAL A 238 8.06 7.88 -16.51
N PRO A 239 8.78 8.67 -15.70
CA PRO A 239 9.15 10.04 -16.09
C PRO A 239 10.04 10.08 -17.33
N LYS A 240 10.96 9.10 -17.48
CA LYS A 240 11.86 9.04 -18.65
C LYS A 240 11.11 8.80 -19.96
N ARG A 241 10.12 7.92 -19.95
CA ARG A 241 9.30 7.63 -21.12
C ARG A 241 8.28 8.74 -21.38
N LEU A 242 7.75 9.33 -20.30
CA LEU A 242 6.82 10.44 -20.37
C LEU A 242 7.46 11.71 -20.94
N ALA A 243 8.77 11.90 -20.75
CA ALA A 243 9.54 13.01 -21.34
C ALA A 243 9.48 13.07 -22.88
N LEU A 244 9.13 11.97 -23.55
CA LEU A 244 8.92 11.93 -25.00
C LEU A 244 7.55 12.49 -25.44
N ALA A 245 6.60 12.61 -24.49
CA ALA A 245 5.21 13.02 -24.77
C ALA A 245 4.80 14.32 -24.06
N THR A 246 5.56 14.79 -23.06
CA THR A 246 5.21 16.00 -22.28
C THR A 246 6.44 16.81 -21.92
N ALA A 247 6.27 18.13 -21.81
CA ALA A 247 7.34 19.06 -21.42
C ALA A 247 7.70 18.98 -19.93
N ASP A 248 6.73 18.59 -19.07
CA ASP A 248 6.96 18.43 -17.62
C ASP A 248 6.64 16.99 -17.15
N PRO A 249 7.55 16.03 -17.42
CA PRO A 249 7.32 14.64 -17.10
C PRO A 249 7.34 14.38 -15.58
N LEU A 250 8.14 15.12 -14.83
CA LEU A 250 8.27 14.95 -13.39
C LEU A 250 7.05 15.48 -12.65
N GLY A 251 6.55 16.64 -13.02
CA GLY A 251 5.31 17.19 -12.47
C GLY A 251 4.10 16.32 -12.84
N ALA A 252 4.03 15.84 -14.08
CA ALA A 252 2.97 14.91 -14.50
C ALA A 252 2.98 13.61 -13.70
N PHE A 253 4.16 13.02 -13.45
CA PHE A 253 4.31 11.86 -12.58
C PHE A 253 3.93 12.18 -11.13
N GLY A 254 4.35 13.33 -10.60
CA GLY A 254 4.00 13.80 -9.26
C GLY A 254 2.49 14.03 -9.09
N ARG A 255 1.80 14.56 -10.11
CA ARG A 255 0.33 14.70 -10.10
C ARG A 255 -0.36 13.36 -9.98
N VAL A 256 0.06 12.36 -10.76
CA VAL A 256 -0.55 11.02 -10.72
C VAL A 256 -0.26 10.33 -9.39
N THR A 257 1.01 10.17 -9.03
CA THR A 257 1.42 9.35 -7.88
C THR A 257 1.30 10.08 -6.54
N GLY A 258 1.47 11.39 -6.52
CA GLY A 258 1.45 12.19 -5.29
C GLY A 258 0.11 12.87 -4.98
N MET A 259 -0.77 13.07 -5.98
CA MET A 259 -2.06 13.72 -5.77
C MET A 259 -3.23 12.80 -6.09
N VAL A 260 -3.26 12.18 -7.28
CA VAL A 260 -4.41 11.39 -7.77
C VAL A 260 -4.52 10.05 -7.03
N PHE A 261 -3.46 9.25 -7.00
CA PHE A 261 -3.50 7.93 -6.35
C PHE A 261 -3.82 7.99 -4.85
N PRO A 262 -3.28 8.91 -4.04
CA PRO A 262 -3.65 9.02 -2.64
C PRO A 262 -5.15 9.28 -2.43
N VAL A 263 -5.77 10.13 -3.27
CA VAL A 263 -7.22 10.40 -3.20
C VAL A 263 -8.02 9.21 -3.70
N LEU A 264 -7.59 8.59 -4.82
CA LEU A 264 -8.25 7.40 -5.39
C LEU A 264 -8.26 6.23 -4.40
N MET A 265 -7.15 6.00 -3.68
CA MET A 265 -6.98 4.87 -2.76
C MET A 265 -7.46 5.17 -1.34
N PHE A 266 -7.78 6.41 -1.00
CA PHE A 266 -8.25 6.77 0.34
C PHE A 266 -9.50 6.00 0.75
N PRO A 267 -10.59 5.92 -0.06
CA PRO A 267 -11.75 5.14 0.31
C PRO A 267 -11.47 3.63 0.47
N ALA A 268 -10.49 3.10 -0.26
CA ALA A 268 -10.09 1.69 -0.18
C ALA A 268 -9.59 1.27 1.21
N CYS A 269 -9.23 2.22 2.08
CA CYS A 269 -8.77 1.92 3.44
C CYS A 269 -9.76 1.06 4.23
N ILE A 270 -11.07 1.27 4.04
CA ILE A 270 -12.12 0.48 4.69
C ILE A 270 -12.08 -0.97 4.18
N LEU A 271 -11.89 -1.16 2.89
CA LEU A 271 -11.80 -2.50 2.28
C LEU A 271 -10.49 -3.21 2.66
N PHE A 272 -9.39 -2.49 2.81
CA PHE A 272 -8.15 -3.07 3.35
C PHE A 272 -8.34 -3.59 4.78
N GLY A 273 -9.06 -2.84 5.63
CA GLY A 273 -9.44 -3.34 6.96
C GLY A 273 -10.31 -4.60 6.90
N LEU A 274 -11.25 -4.66 5.96
CA LEU A 274 -12.05 -5.87 5.71
C LEU A 274 -11.17 -7.03 5.23
N SER A 275 -10.22 -6.78 4.33
CA SER A 275 -9.27 -7.78 3.82
C SER A 275 -8.46 -8.43 4.94
N GLU A 276 -7.97 -7.66 5.90
CA GLU A 276 -7.23 -8.17 7.05
C GLU A 276 -8.07 -9.11 7.94
N LEU A 277 -9.38 -8.88 8.03
CA LEU A 277 -10.31 -9.75 8.76
C LEU A 277 -10.70 -11.01 7.97
N LEU A 278 -10.79 -10.89 6.64
CA LEU A 278 -11.17 -12.02 5.77
C LEU A 278 -10.11 -13.12 5.73
N ILE A 279 -8.82 -12.77 5.75
CA ILE A 279 -7.71 -13.74 5.65
C ILE A 279 -7.81 -14.81 6.76
N PRO A 280 -7.83 -14.47 8.06
CA PRO A 280 -7.90 -15.47 9.12
C PRO A 280 -9.25 -16.18 9.19
N GLU A 281 -10.35 -15.51 8.84
CA GLU A 281 -11.68 -16.12 8.81
C GLU A 281 -11.77 -17.21 7.73
N LEU A 282 -11.30 -16.91 6.51
CA LEU A 282 -11.27 -17.88 5.42
C LEU A 282 -10.31 -19.04 5.71
N ALA A 283 -9.16 -18.78 6.32
CA ALA A 283 -8.23 -19.83 6.72
C ALA A 283 -8.88 -20.81 7.72
N ARG A 284 -9.62 -20.30 8.72
CA ARG A 284 -10.36 -21.12 9.67
C ARG A 284 -11.46 -21.96 8.97
N CYS A 285 -12.24 -21.33 8.10
CA CYS A 285 -13.29 -22.03 7.35
C CYS A 285 -12.71 -23.11 6.43
N HIS A 286 -11.57 -22.84 5.81
CA HIS A 286 -10.90 -23.78 4.91
C HIS A 286 -10.39 -25.02 5.67
N CYS A 287 -9.74 -24.83 6.84
CA CYS A 287 -9.31 -25.92 7.68
C CYS A 287 -10.46 -26.72 8.33
N GLY A 288 -11.59 -26.04 8.59
CA GLY A 288 -12.78 -26.66 9.21
C GLY A 288 -13.80 -27.27 8.24
N GLY A 289 -13.52 -27.30 6.92
CA GLY A 289 -14.46 -27.83 5.92
C GLY A 289 -15.73 -26.99 5.72
N GLY A 290 -15.68 -25.71 6.06
CA GLY A 290 -16.83 -24.80 6.02
C GLY A 290 -17.14 -24.22 4.63
N GLU A 291 -17.32 -25.05 3.60
CA GLU A 291 -17.52 -24.63 2.20
C GLU A 291 -18.67 -23.63 2.02
N LYS A 292 -19.82 -23.85 2.67
CA LYS A 292 -20.97 -22.94 2.64
C LYS A 292 -20.64 -21.55 3.18
N ARG A 293 -19.80 -21.50 4.21
CA ARG A 293 -19.33 -20.23 4.81
C ARG A 293 -18.35 -19.53 3.89
N ILE A 294 -17.44 -20.24 3.25
CA ILE A 294 -16.51 -19.71 2.24
C ILE A 294 -17.30 -19.11 1.07
N ALA A 295 -18.26 -19.84 0.51
CA ALA A 295 -19.14 -19.36 -0.56
C ALA A 295 -19.89 -18.06 -0.16
N TYR A 296 -20.48 -18.05 1.03
CA TYR A 296 -21.16 -16.87 1.56
C TYR A 296 -20.23 -15.66 1.68
N LEU A 297 -19.04 -15.82 2.29
CA LEU A 297 -18.06 -14.76 2.45
C LEU A 297 -17.58 -14.23 1.09
N LEU A 298 -17.32 -15.14 0.14
CA LEU A 298 -16.88 -14.81 -1.21
C LEU A 298 -17.91 -13.91 -1.93
N HIS A 299 -19.13 -14.38 -2.08
CA HIS A 299 -20.17 -13.63 -2.78
C HIS A 299 -20.46 -12.29 -2.10
N ARG A 300 -20.49 -12.28 -0.77
CA ARG A 300 -20.83 -11.10 0.00
C ARG A 300 -19.74 -10.02 -0.07
N SER A 301 -18.49 -10.43 0.08
CA SER A 301 -17.37 -9.47 0.08
C SER A 301 -17.08 -8.95 -1.33
N LEU A 302 -17.19 -9.78 -2.37
CA LEU A 302 -17.06 -9.33 -3.76
C LEU A 302 -18.19 -8.36 -4.14
N LYS A 303 -19.43 -8.68 -3.78
CA LYS A 303 -20.57 -7.78 -4.01
C LYS A 303 -20.38 -6.46 -3.29
N LEU A 304 -19.99 -6.48 -2.01
CA LEU A 304 -19.75 -5.28 -1.23
C LEU A 304 -18.64 -4.43 -1.83
N SER A 305 -17.49 -5.02 -2.17
CA SER A 305 -16.36 -4.29 -2.76
C SER A 305 -16.70 -3.68 -4.11
N LEU A 306 -17.49 -4.38 -4.94
CA LEU A 306 -17.94 -3.87 -6.22
C LEU A 306 -18.88 -2.66 -6.03
N LEU A 307 -19.92 -2.79 -5.22
CA LEU A 307 -20.86 -1.70 -4.95
C LEU A 307 -20.18 -0.48 -4.35
N TYR A 308 -19.29 -0.71 -3.40
CA TYR A 308 -18.48 0.32 -2.78
C TYR A 308 -17.53 1.00 -3.76
N GLY A 309 -16.79 0.21 -4.55
CA GLY A 309 -15.86 0.72 -5.54
C GLY A 309 -16.54 1.52 -6.64
N VAL A 310 -17.68 1.05 -7.14
CA VAL A 310 -18.47 1.74 -8.17
C VAL A 310 -19.07 3.04 -7.62
N CYS A 311 -19.57 3.02 -6.38
CA CYS A 311 -20.09 4.22 -5.71
C CYS A 311 -19.01 5.30 -5.59
N PHE A 312 -17.85 4.95 -5.02
CA PHE A 312 -16.74 5.90 -4.87
C PHE A 312 -16.13 6.31 -6.21
N GLY A 313 -16.02 5.39 -7.18
CA GLY A 313 -15.62 5.73 -8.54
C GLY A 313 -16.53 6.79 -9.16
N GLY A 314 -17.84 6.66 -9.03
CA GLY A 314 -18.81 7.66 -9.49
C GLY A 314 -18.69 9.00 -8.77
N LEU A 315 -18.51 8.98 -7.44
CA LEU A 315 -18.28 10.20 -6.64
C LEU A 315 -16.99 10.92 -7.04
N LEU A 316 -15.90 10.18 -7.22
CA LEU A 316 -14.61 10.75 -7.65
C LEU A 316 -14.67 11.26 -9.10
N PHE A 317 -15.45 10.62 -9.95
CA PHE A 317 -15.66 11.10 -11.33
C PHE A 317 -16.43 12.43 -11.36
N LEU A 318 -17.49 12.57 -10.58
CA LEU A 318 -18.32 13.78 -10.51
C LEU A 318 -17.62 14.91 -9.74
N GLY A 319 -17.10 14.61 -8.56
CA GLY A 319 -16.54 15.59 -7.63
C GLY A 319 -15.03 15.81 -7.74
N GLY A 320 -14.31 15.00 -8.54
CA GLY A 320 -12.85 14.97 -8.57
C GLY A 320 -12.18 16.31 -8.83
N ASN A 321 -12.72 17.11 -9.75
CA ASN A 321 -12.18 18.44 -10.06
C ASN A 321 -12.31 19.39 -8.86
N ALA A 322 -13.47 19.47 -8.25
CA ALA A 322 -13.70 20.31 -7.08
C ALA A 322 -12.89 19.86 -5.88
N LEU A 323 -12.74 18.55 -5.70
CA LEU A 323 -11.96 17.97 -4.63
C LEU A 323 -10.46 18.29 -4.77
N CYS A 324 -9.86 18.03 -5.95
CA CYS A 324 -8.45 18.32 -6.20
C CYS A 324 -8.14 19.82 -6.17
N LEU A 325 -9.05 20.66 -6.67
CA LEU A 325 -8.89 22.10 -6.57
C LEU A 325 -8.86 22.56 -5.11
N ARG A 326 -9.73 22.03 -4.25
CA ARG A 326 -9.74 22.37 -2.81
C ARG A 326 -8.54 21.79 -2.05
N LEU A 327 -8.14 20.55 -2.35
CA LEU A 327 -7.05 19.87 -1.64
C LEU A 327 -5.68 20.37 -2.09
N TYR A 328 -5.46 20.49 -3.40
CA TYR A 328 -4.14 20.70 -4.00
C TYR A 328 -3.99 22.02 -4.75
N SER A 329 -5.09 22.77 -4.92
CA SER A 329 -5.15 23.98 -5.76
C SER A 329 -4.67 23.71 -7.20
N ASN A 330 -4.89 22.48 -7.71
CA ASN A 330 -4.44 22.01 -9.00
C ASN A 330 -5.61 21.45 -9.83
N PRO A 331 -6.06 22.15 -10.89
CA PRO A 331 -7.17 21.69 -11.72
C PRO A 331 -6.80 20.49 -12.61
N GLU A 332 -5.51 20.37 -13.02
CA GLU A 332 -5.06 19.26 -13.85
C GLU A 332 -5.10 17.94 -13.09
N ALA A 333 -4.75 17.95 -11.80
CA ALA A 333 -4.92 16.78 -10.92
C ALA A 333 -6.38 16.34 -10.84
N GLY A 334 -7.34 17.28 -10.88
CA GLY A 334 -8.77 16.98 -10.91
C GLY A 334 -9.20 16.27 -12.19
N ASN A 335 -8.73 16.74 -13.35
CA ASN A 335 -9.00 16.11 -14.64
C ASN A 335 -8.40 14.69 -14.70
N LEU A 336 -7.19 14.51 -14.16
CA LEU A 336 -6.57 13.20 -14.04
C LEU A 336 -7.35 12.30 -13.08
N LEU A 337 -7.82 12.80 -11.93
CA LEU A 337 -8.62 12.02 -11.01
C LEU A 337 -9.91 11.52 -11.66
N ARG A 338 -10.58 12.35 -12.47
CA ARG A 338 -11.74 11.91 -13.28
C ARG A 338 -11.38 10.81 -14.28
N LEU A 339 -10.22 10.91 -14.94
CA LEU A 339 -9.73 9.88 -15.86
C LEU A 339 -9.48 8.56 -15.11
N PHE A 340 -8.88 8.63 -13.92
CA PHE A 340 -8.52 7.45 -13.13
C PHE A 340 -9.66 6.90 -12.24
N ALA A 341 -10.74 7.65 -12.03
CA ALA A 341 -11.88 7.23 -11.20
C ALA A 341 -12.49 5.87 -11.59
N PRO A 342 -12.62 5.50 -12.90
CA PRO A 342 -13.10 4.18 -13.30
C PRO A 342 -12.23 3.00 -12.84
N LEU A 343 -10.99 3.24 -12.41
CA LEU A 343 -10.13 2.20 -11.83
C LEU A 343 -10.57 1.78 -10.42
N ALA A 344 -11.25 2.65 -9.67
CA ALA A 344 -11.60 2.40 -8.28
C ALA A 344 -12.32 1.05 -8.06
N PRO A 345 -13.39 0.69 -8.80
CA PRO A 345 -14.07 -0.58 -8.61
C PRO A 345 -13.13 -1.78 -8.77
N MET A 346 -12.25 -1.71 -9.76
CA MET A 346 -11.33 -2.78 -10.08
C MET A 346 -10.26 -2.95 -9.01
N LEU A 347 -9.58 -1.87 -8.61
CA LEU A 347 -8.55 -1.87 -7.56
C LEU A 347 -9.11 -2.35 -6.22
N TYR A 348 -10.35 -1.97 -5.92
CA TYR A 348 -10.99 -2.35 -4.67
C TYR A 348 -11.42 -3.82 -4.65
N CYS A 349 -11.94 -4.33 -5.77
CA CYS A 349 -12.25 -5.75 -5.90
C CYS A 349 -10.99 -6.61 -5.91
N ASP A 350 -9.91 -6.15 -6.56
CA ASP A 350 -8.63 -6.84 -6.60
C ASP A 350 -8.04 -7.03 -5.19
N ALA A 351 -8.08 -6.01 -4.35
CA ALA A 351 -7.63 -6.10 -2.97
C ALA A 351 -8.38 -7.17 -2.14
N ILE A 352 -9.69 -7.28 -2.34
CA ILE A 352 -10.51 -8.30 -1.67
C ILE A 352 -10.23 -9.70 -2.23
N THR A 353 -10.10 -9.83 -3.56
CA THR A 353 -9.79 -11.11 -4.22
C THR A 353 -8.41 -11.63 -3.81
N ASP A 354 -7.42 -10.75 -3.74
CA ASP A 354 -6.07 -11.07 -3.26
C ASP A 354 -6.07 -11.56 -1.80
N ALA A 355 -6.81 -10.88 -0.92
CA ALA A 355 -6.97 -11.28 0.46
C ALA A 355 -7.65 -12.65 0.60
N MET A 356 -8.69 -12.93 -0.19
CA MET A 356 -9.37 -14.21 -0.19
C MET A 356 -8.47 -15.34 -0.69
N THR A 357 -7.71 -15.10 -1.75
CA THR A 357 -6.75 -16.07 -2.30
C THR A 357 -5.69 -16.42 -1.26
N LYS A 358 -5.19 -15.43 -0.54
CA LYS A 358 -4.24 -15.63 0.58
C LYS A 358 -4.88 -16.40 1.75
N GLY A 359 -6.11 -16.06 2.13
CA GLY A 359 -6.86 -16.72 3.20
C GLY A 359 -7.15 -18.21 2.92
N LEU A 360 -7.28 -18.59 1.65
CA LEU A 360 -7.41 -19.98 1.22
C LEU A 360 -6.06 -20.70 1.01
N GLY A 361 -4.95 -20.12 1.48
CA GLY A 361 -3.62 -20.75 1.40
C GLY A 361 -2.96 -20.68 0.03
N GLN A 362 -3.55 -19.98 -0.95
CA GLN A 362 -3.05 -19.87 -2.32
C GLN A 362 -2.16 -18.64 -2.55
N GLN A 363 -1.40 -18.22 -1.52
CA GLN A 363 -0.57 -17.03 -1.59
C GLN A 363 0.45 -17.04 -2.75
N HIS A 364 0.99 -18.21 -3.08
CA HIS A 364 1.95 -18.36 -4.19
C HIS A 364 1.33 -18.02 -5.55
N MET A 365 0.04 -18.29 -5.77
CA MET A 365 -0.66 -17.96 -7.01
C MET A 365 -0.92 -16.45 -7.10
N ALA A 366 -1.34 -15.81 -6.00
CA ALA A 366 -1.48 -14.36 -5.93
C ALA A 366 -0.16 -13.66 -6.29
N VAL A 367 0.97 -14.12 -5.75
CA VAL A 367 2.30 -13.56 -6.07
C VAL A 367 2.65 -13.76 -7.55
N ARG A 368 2.39 -14.94 -8.12
CA ARG A 368 2.66 -15.21 -9.55
C ARG A 368 1.86 -14.29 -10.47
N PHE A 369 0.57 -14.08 -10.20
CA PHE A 369 -0.26 -13.19 -11.00
C PHE A 369 0.22 -11.74 -10.89
N ASN A 370 0.53 -11.27 -9.68
CA ASN A 370 1.08 -9.93 -9.46
C ASN A 370 2.40 -9.70 -10.20
N ILE A 371 3.34 -10.66 -10.18
CA ILE A 371 4.60 -10.54 -10.92
C ILE A 371 4.34 -10.49 -12.42
N LEU A 372 3.50 -11.39 -12.96
CA LEU A 372 3.16 -11.41 -14.38
C LEU A 372 2.57 -10.08 -14.84
N THR A 373 1.59 -9.56 -14.10
CA THR A 373 0.91 -8.31 -14.47
C THR A 373 1.81 -7.09 -14.32
N ASN A 374 2.70 -7.06 -13.30
CA ASN A 374 3.69 -5.99 -13.18
C ASN A 374 4.69 -6.00 -14.33
N ILE A 375 5.13 -7.18 -14.82
CA ILE A 375 5.99 -7.25 -16.01
C ILE A 375 5.25 -6.70 -17.24
N LEU A 376 3.99 -7.09 -17.42
CA LEU A 376 3.16 -6.60 -18.52
C LEU A 376 2.92 -5.08 -18.41
N ASP A 377 2.78 -4.55 -17.19
CA ASP A 377 2.64 -3.12 -16.96
C ASP A 377 3.90 -2.35 -17.35
N VAL A 378 5.07 -2.80 -16.94
CA VAL A 378 6.35 -2.23 -17.37
C VAL A 378 6.47 -2.22 -18.89
N ILE A 379 6.12 -3.32 -19.56
CA ILE A 379 6.14 -3.41 -21.03
C ILE A 379 5.11 -2.44 -21.65
N GLY A 380 3.88 -2.43 -21.13
CA GLY A 380 2.81 -1.54 -21.60
C GLY A 380 3.19 -0.07 -21.44
N LEU A 381 3.69 0.33 -20.29
CA LEU A 381 4.15 1.69 -20.02
C LEU A 381 5.31 2.08 -20.93
N TYR A 382 6.25 1.18 -21.20
CA TYR A 382 7.38 1.44 -22.08
C TYR A 382 6.94 1.87 -23.50
N PHE A 383 5.88 1.26 -24.06
CA PHE A 383 5.38 1.55 -25.40
C PHE A 383 4.28 2.62 -25.41
N LEU A 384 3.39 2.65 -24.41
CA LEU A 384 2.22 3.53 -24.43
C LEU A 384 2.52 4.96 -23.95
N LEU A 385 3.45 5.14 -23.00
CA LEU A 385 3.79 6.47 -22.48
C LEU A 385 4.32 7.44 -23.55
N PRO A 386 5.26 7.03 -24.44
CA PRO A 386 5.75 7.94 -25.48
C PRO A 386 4.68 8.38 -26.48
N VAL A 387 3.66 7.54 -26.72
CA VAL A 387 2.63 7.78 -27.74
C VAL A 387 1.43 8.54 -27.18
N TRP A 388 0.96 8.13 -25.99
CA TRP A 388 -0.30 8.65 -25.42
C TRP A 388 -0.11 9.42 -24.11
N GLY A 389 1.12 9.58 -23.63
CA GLY A 389 1.42 10.30 -22.39
C GLY A 389 0.67 9.70 -21.19
N LEU A 390 0.05 10.54 -20.36
CA LEU A 390 -0.70 10.11 -19.17
C LEU A 390 -1.95 9.27 -19.50
N LYS A 391 -2.54 9.41 -20.70
CA LYS A 391 -3.59 8.48 -21.14
C LYS A 391 -3.05 7.08 -21.37
N GLY A 392 -1.81 6.95 -21.87
CA GLY A 392 -1.10 5.69 -22.00
C GLY A 392 -0.82 5.04 -20.62
N TYR A 393 -0.47 5.86 -19.63
CA TYR A 393 -0.37 5.40 -18.24
C TYR A 393 -1.69 4.79 -17.74
N PHE A 394 -2.79 5.52 -17.93
CA PHE A 394 -4.11 5.03 -17.56
C PHE A 394 -4.46 3.70 -18.25
N VAL A 395 -4.25 3.61 -19.56
CA VAL A 395 -4.60 2.41 -20.34
C VAL A 395 -3.78 1.19 -19.90
N SER A 396 -2.45 1.36 -19.75
CA SER A 396 -1.57 0.27 -19.26
C SER A 396 -2.04 -0.21 -17.89
N PHE A 397 -2.17 0.71 -16.95
CA PHE A 397 -2.56 0.41 -15.58
C PHE A 397 -3.95 -0.23 -15.49
N PHE A 398 -4.92 0.25 -16.32
CA PHE A 398 -6.25 -0.35 -16.39
C PHE A 398 -6.20 -1.78 -16.89
N LEU A 399 -5.50 -2.04 -18.00
CA LEU A 399 -5.43 -3.37 -18.61
C LEU A 399 -4.73 -4.39 -17.71
N THR A 400 -3.62 -3.98 -17.09
CA THR A 400 -2.83 -4.89 -16.24
C THR A 400 -3.52 -5.21 -14.93
N HIS A 401 -4.18 -4.23 -14.31
CA HIS A 401 -4.99 -4.48 -13.11
C HIS A 401 -6.28 -5.23 -13.44
N ALA A 402 -6.90 -5.00 -14.61
CA ALA A 402 -8.02 -5.81 -15.11
C ALA A 402 -7.61 -7.27 -15.25
N LEU A 403 -6.46 -7.51 -15.87
CA LEU A 403 -5.93 -8.85 -16.06
C LEU A 403 -5.62 -9.52 -14.72
N ASN A 404 -4.98 -8.79 -13.79
CA ASN A 404 -4.69 -9.30 -12.45
C ASN A 404 -5.96 -9.73 -11.71
N PHE A 405 -6.94 -8.82 -11.67
CA PHE A 405 -8.22 -9.10 -11.04
C PHE A 405 -8.92 -10.31 -11.69
N PHE A 406 -8.97 -10.38 -13.03
CA PHE A 406 -9.59 -11.47 -13.74
C PHE A 406 -8.91 -12.83 -13.49
N LEU A 407 -7.57 -12.87 -13.52
CA LEU A 407 -6.80 -14.08 -13.24
C LEU A 407 -7.01 -14.56 -11.80
N SER A 408 -6.93 -13.63 -10.85
CA SER A 408 -7.13 -13.89 -9.42
C SER A 408 -8.55 -14.36 -9.14
N LEU A 409 -9.56 -13.68 -9.71
CA LEU A 409 -10.96 -14.05 -9.56
C LEU A 409 -11.25 -15.44 -10.17
N ARG A 410 -10.79 -15.69 -11.40
CA ARG A 410 -10.96 -17.00 -12.05
C ARG A 410 -10.34 -18.13 -11.23
N HIS A 411 -9.14 -17.89 -10.69
CA HIS A 411 -8.48 -18.86 -9.83
C HIS A 411 -9.29 -19.10 -8.54
N LEU A 412 -9.74 -18.03 -7.89
CA LEU A 412 -10.55 -18.09 -6.68
C LEU A 412 -11.86 -18.88 -6.89
N LEU A 413 -12.59 -18.63 -7.98
CA LEU A 413 -13.81 -19.35 -8.34
C LEU A 413 -13.55 -20.83 -8.60
N ARG A 414 -12.44 -21.14 -9.30
CA ARG A 414 -12.07 -22.52 -9.58
C ARG A 414 -11.78 -23.35 -8.32
N ILE A 415 -11.04 -22.78 -7.35
CA ILE A 415 -10.69 -23.51 -6.12
C ILE A 415 -11.86 -23.63 -5.14
N THR A 416 -12.81 -22.70 -5.21
CA THR A 416 -14.00 -22.73 -4.33
C THR A 416 -15.19 -23.43 -4.97
N GLY A 417 -15.12 -23.81 -6.27
CA GLY A 417 -16.23 -24.42 -7.00
C GLY A 417 -17.46 -23.50 -7.09
N GLN A 418 -17.25 -22.19 -7.02
CA GLN A 418 -18.34 -21.21 -7.04
C GLN A 418 -18.44 -20.50 -8.39
N ASP A 419 -19.66 -20.18 -8.80
CA ASP A 419 -19.94 -19.37 -9.97
C ASP A 419 -20.43 -17.98 -9.55
N LEU A 420 -20.00 -16.95 -10.26
CA LEU A 420 -20.50 -15.59 -10.08
C LEU A 420 -21.54 -15.27 -11.15
N CYS A 421 -22.66 -14.75 -10.69
CA CYS A 421 -23.69 -14.26 -11.59
C CYS A 421 -23.23 -12.94 -12.23
N ALA A 422 -23.05 -12.93 -13.54
CA ALA A 422 -22.69 -11.73 -14.31
C ALA A 422 -23.73 -10.60 -14.23
N TYR A 423 -24.95 -10.90 -13.79
CA TYR A 423 -26.03 -9.95 -13.58
C TYR A 423 -25.63 -8.80 -12.61
N ILE A 424 -24.98 -9.15 -11.48
CA ILE A 424 -24.62 -8.17 -10.46
C ILE A 424 -23.63 -7.13 -10.99
N PRO A 425 -22.46 -7.47 -11.56
CA PRO A 425 -21.54 -6.46 -12.07
C PRO A 425 -22.10 -5.67 -13.24
N LEU A 426 -22.82 -6.32 -14.16
CA LEU A 426 -23.41 -5.67 -15.32
C LEU A 426 -24.40 -4.57 -14.90
N TRP A 427 -25.39 -4.91 -14.08
CA TRP A 427 -26.38 -3.92 -13.63
C TRP A 427 -25.80 -2.88 -12.69
N THR A 428 -24.79 -3.21 -11.88
CA THR A 428 -24.12 -2.23 -11.04
C THR A 428 -23.45 -1.16 -11.88
N LEU A 429 -22.74 -1.55 -12.95
CA LEU A 429 -22.07 -0.61 -13.85
C LEU A 429 -23.07 0.20 -14.67
N THR A 430 -24.14 -0.41 -15.19
CA THR A 430 -25.18 0.34 -15.93
C THR A 430 -25.90 1.35 -15.06
N CYS A 431 -26.27 0.97 -13.83
CA CYS A 431 -26.85 1.90 -12.86
C CYS A 431 -25.90 3.06 -12.52
N ALA A 432 -24.61 2.78 -12.38
CA ALA A 432 -23.62 3.83 -12.11
C ALA A 432 -23.48 4.81 -13.28
N ILE A 433 -23.35 4.30 -14.51
CA ILE A 433 -23.26 5.13 -15.71
C ILE A 433 -24.49 6.01 -15.86
N ALA A 434 -25.69 5.45 -15.70
CA ALA A 434 -26.94 6.19 -15.75
C ALA A 434 -27.02 7.26 -14.66
N SER A 435 -26.63 6.92 -13.41
CA SER A 435 -26.63 7.86 -12.29
C SER A 435 -25.60 8.98 -12.47
N VAL A 436 -24.39 8.68 -12.96
CA VAL A 436 -23.37 9.68 -13.28
C VAL A 436 -23.84 10.60 -14.40
N TRP A 437 -24.45 10.06 -15.45
CA TRP A 437 -24.97 10.85 -16.54
C TRP A 437 -26.11 11.80 -16.11
N LEU A 438 -27.02 11.31 -15.25
CA LEU A 438 -28.12 12.12 -14.72
C LEU A 438 -27.61 13.22 -13.79
N CYS A 439 -26.77 12.88 -12.82
CA CYS A 439 -26.27 13.82 -11.82
C CYS A 439 -25.20 14.75 -12.38
N GLY A 440 -24.50 14.36 -13.45
CA GLY A 440 -23.49 15.20 -14.13
C GLY A 440 -24.08 16.42 -14.83
N LYS A 441 -25.40 16.48 -15.01
CA LYS A 441 -26.10 17.68 -15.51
C LYS A 441 -26.27 18.78 -14.46
N VAL A 442 -26.07 18.45 -13.17
CA VAL A 442 -26.14 19.40 -12.07
C VAL A 442 -24.86 20.23 -12.07
N PRO A 443 -24.92 21.57 -12.22
CA PRO A 443 -23.73 22.41 -12.38
C PRO A 443 -22.87 22.47 -11.11
N GLU A 444 -23.47 22.30 -9.94
CA GLU A 444 -22.75 22.38 -8.66
C GLU A 444 -22.20 21.01 -8.24
N PRO A 445 -20.87 20.83 -8.11
CA PRO A 445 -20.24 19.55 -7.88
C PRO A 445 -20.67 18.89 -6.56
N ILE A 446 -20.90 19.68 -5.51
CA ILE A 446 -21.31 19.16 -4.21
C ILE A 446 -22.73 18.59 -4.30
N LEU A 447 -23.65 19.33 -4.93
CA LEU A 447 -25.03 18.90 -5.11
C LEU A 447 -25.11 17.68 -6.06
N SER A 448 -24.28 17.66 -7.12
CA SER A 448 -24.14 16.52 -8.02
C SER A 448 -23.72 15.24 -7.27
N CYS A 449 -22.70 15.32 -6.43
CA CYS A 449 -22.27 14.20 -5.58
C CYS A 449 -23.33 13.80 -4.54
N ALA A 450 -24.01 14.77 -3.92
CA ALA A 450 -25.07 14.50 -2.94
C ALA A 450 -26.28 13.81 -3.58
N ALA A 451 -26.63 14.20 -4.82
CA ALA A 451 -27.71 13.58 -5.58
C ALA A 451 -27.32 12.18 -6.11
N PHE A 452 -26.06 11.97 -6.44
CA PHE A 452 -25.59 10.70 -7.00
C PHE A 452 -25.82 9.51 -6.06
N VAL A 453 -25.54 9.66 -4.77
CA VAL A 453 -25.66 8.56 -3.80
C VAL A 453 -27.11 8.01 -3.74
N PRO A 454 -28.16 8.82 -3.46
CA PRO A 454 -29.52 8.29 -3.43
C PRO A 454 -29.99 7.79 -4.79
N VAL A 455 -29.63 8.44 -5.90
CA VAL A 455 -30.02 7.99 -7.25
C VAL A 455 -29.38 6.63 -7.58
N PHE A 456 -28.09 6.44 -7.28
CA PHE A 456 -27.40 5.18 -7.49
C PHE A 456 -27.98 4.06 -6.65
N PHE A 457 -28.18 4.26 -5.34
CA PHE A 457 -28.73 3.21 -4.48
C PHE A 457 -30.21 2.91 -4.80
N SER A 458 -31.02 3.89 -5.19
CA SER A 458 -32.38 3.68 -5.66
C SER A 458 -32.41 2.87 -6.95
N SER A 459 -31.53 3.16 -7.91
CA SER A 459 -31.44 2.40 -9.16
C SER A 459 -31.00 0.94 -8.92
N LEU A 460 -30.08 0.69 -7.97
CA LEU A 460 -29.68 -0.65 -7.57
C LEU A 460 -30.82 -1.43 -6.87
N TYR A 461 -31.66 -0.75 -6.13
CA TYR A 461 -32.84 -1.34 -5.51
C TYR A 461 -33.90 -1.72 -6.55
N LEU A 462 -34.18 -0.83 -7.50
CA LEU A 462 -35.13 -1.06 -8.58
C LEU A 462 -34.72 -2.19 -9.51
N THR A 463 -33.42 -2.32 -9.78
CA THR A 463 -32.89 -3.43 -10.60
C THR A 463 -32.72 -4.74 -9.84
N GLY A 464 -33.05 -4.80 -8.54
CA GLY A 464 -32.94 -6.00 -7.72
C GLY A 464 -31.50 -6.44 -7.39
N VAL A 465 -30.49 -5.62 -7.73
CA VAL A 465 -29.08 -5.86 -7.34
C VAL A 465 -28.95 -5.71 -5.82
N LEU A 466 -29.58 -4.70 -5.24
CA LEU A 466 -29.65 -4.48 -3.79
C LEU A 466 -30.96 -5.06 -3.26
N LYS A 467 -30.88 -6.10 -2.43
CA LYS A 467 -32.04 -6.74 -1.82
C LYS A 467 -32.25 -6.24 -0.38
N GLY A 468 -33.50 -6.29 0.13
CA GLY A 468 -33.80 -5.91 1.51
C GLY A 468 -33.04 -6.71 2.58
N GLU A 469 -32.56 -7.91 2.25
CA GLU A 469 -31.69 -8.70 3.09
C GLU A 469 -30.28 -8.09 3.25
N ASP A 470 -29.79 -7.39 2.23
CA ASP A 470 -28.51 -6.69 2.27
C ASP A 470 -28.54 -5.53 3.26
N LEU A 471 -29.66 -4.80 3.28
CA LEU A 471 -29.90 -3.69 4.23
C LEU A 471 -30.06 -4.18 5.67
N ARG A 472 -30.76 -5.32 5.88
CA ARG A 472 -30.89 -5.94 7.21
C ARG A 472 -29.54 -6.43 7.74
N TRP A 473 -28.69 -6.95 6.88
CA TRP A 473 -27.34 -7.39 7.26
C TRP A 473 -26.48 -6.20 7.71
N LEU A 474 -26.49 -5.07 6.99
CA LEU A 474 -25.78 -3.85 7.38
C LEU A 474 -26.26 -3.34 8.75
N ARG A 475 -27.57 -3.35 9.03
CA ARG A 475 -28.10 -2.97 10.36
C ARG A 475 -27.59 -3.88 11.48
N ARG A 476 -27.51 -5.19 11.26
CA ARG A 476 -26.96 -6.12 12.26
C ARG A 476 -25.48 -5.88 12.53
N PHE A 477 -24.71 -5.45 11.52
CA PHE A 477 -23.28 -5.13 11.69
C PHE A 477 -23.07 -3.87 12.55
N THR A 478 -23.98 -2.90 12.46
CA THR A 478 -23.94 -1.67 13.28
C THR A 478 -24.49 -1.87 14.69
N GLN A 479 -25.30 -2.89 14.92
CA GLN A 479 -25.92 -3.22 16.22
C GLN A 479 -25.11 -4.26 17.03
N ALA A 480 -24.21 -5.01 16.42
CA ALA A 480 -23.28 -5.91 17.12
C ALA A 480 -22.12 -5.09 17.70
N LYS A 481 -22.42 -4.40 18.83
CA LYS A 481 -21.43 -3.83 19.74
C LYS A 481 -21.02 -4.86 20.79
#